data_711adee1c8473dc346528a019fb7d971
#
_entry.id   711adee1c8473dc346528a019fb7d971
#
_cell.length_a   1.000
_cell.length_b   1.000
_cell.length_c   1.000
_cell.angle_alpha   90.00
_cell.angle_beta   90.00
_cell.angle_gamma   90.00
#
_symmetry.space_group_name_H-M   'P 1'
#
loop_
_entity.id
_entity.type
_entity.pdbx_description
1 polymer ?
#
loop_
_entity_poly.entity_id
_entity_poly.type
_entity_poly.pdbx_seq_one_letter_code
_entity_poly.pdbx_strand_id
1 'polypeptide(L)'
;MKTKLIGLGILAAVIIAAVAYVFISNHQTITEINGYVGGEKIGLLEDEEVQKILKDRYKLSIDYARAGSIDMITADATGRDFLFPSNQTALELYRQINGDPVKSEIILNTPIVLYTRSAVAQAMADSGLASMSGGVYTVDIAKLTEAIEAGMTWAD
;
A
#
# COMPACT_ATOMS: atom_id res chain seq x y z
N MET A 1 48.24 3.67 -39.03
CA MET A 1 46.85 3.66 -39.54
C MET A 1 45.98 2.54 -38.94
N LYS A 2 46.45 1.31 -38.75
CA LYS A 2 45.65 0.18 -38.21
C LYS A 2 45.12 0.41 -36.82
N THR A 3 45.86 1.04 -35.90
CA THR A 3 45.41 1.34 -34.51
C THR A 3 44.26 2.39 -34.45
N LYS A 4 44.28 3.35 -35.38
CA LYS A 4 43.14 4.34 -35.43
C LYS A 4 41.85 3.72 -35.94
N LEU A 5 41.95 2.76 -36.86
CA LEU A 5 40.79 2.02 -37.39
C LEU A 5 40.21 1.06 -36.30
N ILE A 6 41.06 0.44 -35.49
CA ILE A 6 40.62 -0.40 -34.36
C ILE A 6 39.88 0.47 -33.32
N GLY A 7 40.42 1.64 -32.94
CA GLY A 7 39.76 2.55 -32.00
C GLY A 7 38.42 3.07 -32.50
N LEU A 8 38.30 3.37 -33.79
CA LEU A 8 37.02 3.79 -34.37
C LEU A 8 35.99 2.64 -34.37
N GLY A 9 36.44 1.39 -34.62
CA GLY A 9 35.59 0.20 -34.56
C GLY A 9 35.02 -0.06 -33.15
N ILE A 10 35.88 0.07 -32.12
CA ILE A 10 35.47 -0.08 -30.75
C ILE A 10 34.45 1.03 -30.37
N LEU A 11 34.73 2.27 -30.75
CA LEU A 11 33.80 3.37 -30.45
C LEU A 11 32.42 3.15 -31.10
N ALA A 12 32.40 2.74 -32.38
CA ALA A 12 31.16 2.41 -33.07
C ALA A 12 30.40 1.28 -32.41
N ALA A 13 31.09 0.21 -31.96
CA ALA A 13 30.47 -0.90 -31.25
C ALA A 13 29.84 -0.46 -29.92
N VAL A 14 30.51 0.41 -29.14
CA VAL A 14 29.96 0.96 -27.90
C VAL A 14 28.72 1.81 -28.15
N ILE A 15 28.75 2.65 -29.19
CA ILE A 15 27.58 3.48 -29.55
C ILE A 15 26.39 2.59 -29.95
N ILE A 16 26.64 1.57 -30.78
CA ILE A 16 25.57 0.64 -31.21
C ILE A 16 25.01 -0.12 -29.99
N ALA A 17 25.86 -0.58 -29.09
CA ALA A 17 25.42 -1.27 -27.88
C ALA A 17 24.59 -0.34 -26.97
N ALA A 18 25.00 0.92 -26.81
CA ALA A 18 24.25 1.90 -26.02
C ALA A 18 22.89 2.21 -26.65
N VAL A 19 22.84 2.41 -27.97
CA VAL A 19 21.58 2.66 -28.70
C VAL A 19 20.66 1.44 -28.62
N ALA A 20 21.17 0.25 -28.81
CA ALA A 20 20.42 -1.00 -28.69
C ALA A 20 19.88 -1.19 -27.27
N TYR A 21 20.68 -0.90 -26.23
CA TYR A 21 20.25 -0.95 -24.84
C TYR A 21 19.10 0.01 -24.56
N VAL A 22 19.20 1.27 -24.98
CA VAL A 22 18.15 2.27 -24.83
C VAL A 22 16.89 1.86 -25.59
N PHE A 23 17.03 1.34 -26.79
CA PHE A 23 15.91 0.87 -27.60
C PHE A 23 15.18 -0.31 -26.94
N ILE A 24 15.89 -1.32 -26.47
CA ILE A 24 15.32 -2.48 -25.78
C ILE A 24 14.68 -2.06 -24.48
N SER A 25 15.32 -1.19 -23.69
CA SER A 25 14.80 -0.69 -22.42
C SER A 25 13.50 0.11 -22.59
N ASN A 26 13.40 0.90 -23.66
CA ASN A 26 12.19 1.68 -23.93
C ASN A 26 11.04 0.86 -24.54
N HIS A 27 11.33 -0.31 -25.11
CA HIS A 27 10.33 -1.18 -25.72
C HIS A 27 9.87 -2.32 -24.81
N GLN A 28 10.14 -2.23 -23.50
CA GLN A 28 9.55 -3.20 -22.56
C GLN A 28 8.03 -3.08 -22.60
N THR A 29 7.37 -4.20 -22.83
CA THR A 29 5.90 -4.29 -22.81
C THR A 29 5.39 -3.93 -21.42
N ILE A 30 4.35 -3.11 -21.36
CA ILE A 30 3.64 -2.82 -20.12
C ILE A 30 2.94 -4.10 -19.68
N THR A 31 3.21 -4.53 -18.46
CA THR A 31 2.49 -5.64 -17.82
C THR A 31 1.23 -5.07 -17.18
N GLU A 32 0.08 -5.58 -17.57
CA GLU A 32 -1.18 -5.27 -16.94
C GLU A 32 -1.47 -6.30 -15.84
N ILE A 33 -1.78 -5.80 -14.64
CA ILE A 33 -2.23 -6.62 -13.51
C ILE A 33 -3.61 -6.15 -13.09
N ASN A 34 -4.45 -7.08 -12.68
CA ASN A 34 -5.81 -6.77 -12.26
C ASN A 34 -6.12 -7.30 -10.87
N GLY A 35 -6.99 -6.59 -10.11
CA GLY A 35 -7.31 -7.01 -8.77
C GLY A 35 -8.53 -6.34 -8.18
N TYR A 36 -8.77 -6.62 -6.90
CA TYR A 36 -9.76 -5.90 -6.10
C TYR A 36 -9.10 -4.87 -5.21
N VAL A 37 -9.73 -3.68 -5.11
CA VAL A 37 -9.19 -2.52 -4.38
C VAL A 37 -10.27 -1.92 -3.49
N GLY A 38 -9.91 -1.59 -2.25
CA GLY A 38 -10.75 -0.81 -1.35
C GLY A 38 -10.93 0.63 -1.85
N GLY A 39 -12.12 1.19 -1.65
CA GLY A 39 -12.53 2.47 -2.24
C GLY A 39 -11.62 3.65 -1.89
N GLU A 40 -10.99 3.65 -0.73
CA GLU A 40 -10.10 4.69 -0.25
C GLU A 40 -8.76 4.78 -1.01
N LYS A 41 -8.43 3.77 -1.81
CA LYS A 41 -7.19 3.73 -2.61
C LYS A 41 -7.37 4.17 -4.05
N ILE A 42 -8.62 4.35 -4.47
CA ILE A 42 -8.95 4.73 -5.86
C ILE A 42 -8.27 6.04 -6.23
N GLY A 43 -8.37 7.06 -5.38
CA GLY A 43 -7.72 8.35 -5.63
C GLY A 43 -6.21 8.26 -5.83
N LEU A 44 -5.53 7.31 -5.16
CA LEU A 44 -4.09 7.06 -5.38
C LEU A 44 -3.84 6.38 -6.74
N LEU A 45 -4.67 5.41 -7.10
CA LEU A 45 -4.48 4.66 -8.35
C LEU A 45 -4.91 5.45 -9.60
N GLU A 46 -5.81 6.43 -9.44
CA GLU A 46 -6.25 7.33 -10.51
C GLU A 46 -5.38 8.58 -10.65
N ASP A 47 -4.47 8.83 -9.71
CA ASP A 47 -3.55 9.95 -9.79
C ASP A 47 -2.64 9.81 -11.02
N GLU A 48 -2.61 10.86 -11.85
CA GLU A 48 -1.89 10.85 -13.14
C GLU A 48 -0.37 10.67 -12.96
N GLU A 49 0.19 11.24 -11.89
CA GLU A 49 1.62 11.12 -11.60
C GLU A 49 1.96 9.69 -11.17
N VAL A 50 1.13 9.08 -10.32
CA VAL A 50 1.27 7.68 -9.91
C VAL A 50 1.17 6.75 -11.12
N GLN A 51 0.17 6.92 -11.97
CA GLN A 51 0.03 6.13 -13.19
C GLN A 51 1.22 6.29 -14.13
N LYS A 52 1.72 7.51 -14.27
CA LYS A 52 2.92 7.78 -15.08
C LYS A 52 4.15 7.08 -14.50
N ILE A 53 4.37 7.15 -13.20
CA ILE A 53 5.48 6.45 -12.52
C ILE A 53 5.38 4.94 -12.75
N LEU A 54 4.19 4.35 -12.57
CA LEU A 54 3.96 2.93 -12.79
C LEU A 54 4.30 2.52 -14.23
N LYS A 55 3.82 3.25 -15.23
CA LYS A 55 4.06 2.96 -16.64
C LYS A 55 5.51 3.19 -17.05
N ASP A 56 6.07 4.34 -16.71
CA ASP A 56 7.38 4.76 -17.23
C ASP A 56 8.52 4.01 -16.54
N ARG A 57 8.44 3.89 -15.20
CA ARG A 57 9.52 3.33 -14.39
C ARG A 57 9.39 1.83 -14.18
N TYR A 58 8.16 1.35 -13.96
CA TYR A 58 7.91 -0.05 -13.60
C TYR A 58 7.31 -0.88 -14.74
N LYS A 59 6.93 -0.24 -15.85
CA LYS A 59 6.26 -0.89 -16.98
C LYS A 59 5.03 -1.68 -16.53
N LEU A 60 4.27 -1.07 -15.61
CA LEU A 60 3.11 -1.66 -14.96
C LEU A 60 1.86 -0.81 -15.24
N SER A 61 0.76 -1.47 -15.55
CA SER A 61 -0.59 -0.91 -15.58
C SER A 61 -1.47 -1.68 -14.61
N ILE A 62 -2.25 -0.98 -13.81
CA ILE A 62 -3.14 -1.59 -12.83
C ILE A 62 -4.57 -1.42 -13.32
N ASP A 63 -5.25 -2.53 -13.58
CA ASP A 63 -6.70 -2.61 -13.73
C ASP A 63 -7.32 -3.09 -12.43
N TYR A 64 -8.48 -2.57 -12.04
CA TYR A 64 -9.08 -2.94 -10.77
C TYR A 64 -10.60 -2.85 -10.77
N ALA A 65 -11.20 -3.68 -9.93
CA ALA A 65 -12.59 -3.55 -9.52
C ALA A 65 -12.66 -3.14 -8.05
N ARG A 66 -13.59 -2.23 -7.73
CA ARG A 66 -13.84 -1.81 -6.36
C ARG A 66 -14.57 -2.91 -5.58
N ALA A 67 -14.07 -3.25 -4.39
CA ALA A 67 -14.76 -4.16 -3.48
C ALA A 67 -14.50 -3.77 -2.02
N GLY A 68 -15.40 -4.12 -1.12
CA GLY A 68 -15.18 -4.05 0.32
C GLY A 68 -14.11 -5.04 0.75
N SER A 69 -13.39 -4.76 1.86
CA SER A 69 -12.28 -5.61 2.31
C SER A 69 -12.70 -7.06 2.58
N ILE A 70 -13.90 -7.28 3.09
CA ILE A 70 -14.43 -8.62 3.33
C ILE A 70 -14.96 -9.24 2.03
N ASP A 71 -15.67 -8.42 1.22
CA ASP A 71 -16.25 -8.88 -0.03
C ASP A 71 -15.19 -9.40 -0.99
N MET A 72 -14.03 -8.70 -1.10
CA MET A 72 -12.95 -9.16 -1.98
C MET A 72 -12.30 -10.48 -1.55
N ILE A 73 -12.41 -10.84 -0.27
CA ILE A 73 -11.87 -12.10 0.26
C ILE A 73 -12.85 -13.26 0.02
N THR A 74 -14.15 -12.97 0.09
CA THR A 74 -15.22 -13.97 -0.09
C THR A 74 -15.70 -14.10 -1.53
N ALA A 75 -15.38 -13.13 -2.38
CA ALA A 75 -15.70 -13.18 -3.80
C ALA A 75 -14.80 -14.18 -4.54
N ASP A 76 -15.24 -14.56 -5.75
CA ASP A 76 -14.38 -15.31 -6.66
C ASP A 76 -13.21 -14.43 -7.12
N ALA A 77 -12.01 -14.79 -6.67
CA ALA A 77 -10.76 -14.12 -7.02
C ALA A 77 -10.05 -14.79 -8.22
N THR A 78 -10.70 -15.73 -8.92
CA THR A 78 -10.13 -16.40 -10.09
C THR A 78 -9.72 -15.38 -11.14
N GLY A 79 -8.46 -15.44 -11.59
CA GLY A 79 -7.90 -14.52 -12.57
C GLY A 79 -7.59 -13.12 -12.01
N ARG A 80 -7.61 -12.92 -10.71
CA ARG A 80 -7.10 -11.70 -10.06
C ARG A 80 -5.66 -11.91 -9.63
N ASP A 81 -4.83 -10.91 -9.94
CA ASP A 81 -3.41 -10.94 -9.63
C ASP A 81 -3.14 -10.46 -8.20
N PHE A 82 -4.02 -9.58 -7.66
CA PHE A 82 -3.88 -9.05 -6.31
C PHE A 82 -5.21 -8.70 -5.65
N LEU A 83 -5.17 -8.64 -4.31
CA LEU A 83 -6.22 -8.09 -3.45
C LEU A 83 -5.60 -6.97 -2.60
N PHE A 84 -6.25 -5.80 -2.54
CA PHE A 84 -5.75 -4.65 -1.78
C PHE A 84 -6.79 -4.20 -0.74
N PRO A 85 -6.98 -4.99 0.34
CA PRO A 85 -7.91 -4.66 1.41
C PRO A 85 -7.41 -3.48 2.26
N SER A 86 -8.31 -2.92 3.07
CA SER A 86 -8.04 -1.75 3.91
C SER A 86 -7.57 -2.09 5.32
N ASN A 87 -7.62 -3.36 5.71
CA ASN A 87 -7.32 -3.75 7.09
C ASN A 87 -6.71 -5.15 7.19
N GLN A 88 -6.04 -5.38 8.32
CA GLN A 88 -5.39 -6.65 8.64
C GLN A 88 -6.40 -7.79 8.82
N THR A 89 -7.62 -7.50 9.29
CA THR A 89 -8.67 -8.51 9.49
C THR A 89 -9.00 -9.24 8.19
N ALA A 90 -8.99 -8.52 7.07
CA ALA A 90 -9.20 -9.13 5.77
C ALA A 90 -8.08 -10.13 5.40
N LEU A 91 -6.83 -9.85 5.74
CA LEU A 91 -5.72 -10.77 5.53
C LEU A 91 -5.87 -12.04 6.39
N GLU A 92 -6.27 -11.88 7.66
CA GLU A 92 -6.50 -13.04 8.55
C GLU A 92 -7.68 -13.88 8.04
N LEU A 93 -8.76 -13.25 7.57
CA LEU A 93 -9.87 -13.97 6.97
C LEU A 93 -9.44 -14.71 5.68
N TYR A 94 -8.61 -14.06 4.84
CA TYR A 94 -8.05 -14.69 3.65
C TYR A 94 -7.31 -15.98 4.01
N ARG A 95 -6.45 -15.92 5.03
CA ARG A 95 -5.69 -17.10 5.50
C ARG A 95 -6.58 -18.23 5.96
N GLN A 96 -7.67 -17.90 6.66
CA GLN A 96 -8.62 -18.90 7.13
C GLN A 96 -9.37 -19.61 6.00
N ILE A 97 -9.71 -18.89 4.93
CA ILE A 97 -10.52 -19.40 3.82
C ILE A 97 -9.65 -20.03 2.73
N ASN A 98 -8.56 -19.36 2.36
CA ASN A 98 -7.77 -19.66 1.16
C ASN A 98 -6.35 -20.18 1.48
N GLY A 99 -5.95 -20.20 2.76
CA GLY A 99 -4.57 -20.47 3.14
C GLY A 99 -3.67 -19.24 3.00
N ASP A 100 -2.37 -19.43 3.16
CA ASP A 100 -1.43 -18.32 3.08
C ASP A 100 -1.31 -17.74 1.67
N PRO A 101 -1.32 -16.40 1.51
CA PRO A 101 -1.07 -15.78 0.23
C PRO A 101 0.38 -16.01 -0.21
N VAL A 102 0.64 -16.01 -1.51
CA VAL A 102 2.00 -16.10 -2.07
C VAL A 102 2.91 -15.00 -1.52
N LYS A 103 2.36 -13.81 -1.37
CA LYS A 103 3.03 -12.65 -0.77
C LYS A 103 2.00 -11.70 -0.14
N SER A 104 2.35 -11.11 0.99
CA SER A 104 1.56 -10.08 1.65
C SER A 104 2.47 -8.99 2.17
N GLU A 105 2.16 -7.73 1.86
CA GLU A 105 2.92 -6.56 2.28
C GLU A 105 1.99 -5.44 2.71
N ILE A 106 2.36 -4.71 3.76
CA ILE A 106 1.67 -3.49 4.15
C ILE A 106 2.26 -2.34 3.33
N ILE A 107 1.49 -1.81 2.39
CA ILE A 107 1.93 -0.71 1.52
C ILE A 107 1.67 0.64 2.19
N LEU A 108 0.52 0.80 2.84
CA LEU A 108 0.10 2.03 3.49
C LEU A 108 -0.43 1.70 4.88
N ASN A 109 -0.09 2.54 5.85
CA ASN A 109 -0.63 2.45 7.19
C ASN A 109 -1.15 3.82 7.63
N THR A 110 -2.44 3.89 7.93
CA THR A 110 -3.08 5.10 8.44
C THR A 110 -3.37 4.91 9.92
N PRO A 111 -2.82 5.76 10.81
CA PRO A 111 -3.13 5.67 12.22
C PRO A 111 -4.59 5.99 12.48
N ILE A 112 -5.21 5.28 13.43
CA ILE A 112 -6.51 5.66 13.96
C ILE A 112 -6.28 6.84 14.90
N VAL A 113 -7.00 7.94 14.66
CA VAL A 113 -6.94 9.13 15.50
C VAL A 113 -8.31 9.42 16.10
N LEU A 114 -8.33 9.78 17.37
CA LEU A 114 -9.52 10.21 18.09
C LEU A 114 -9.49 11.72 18.20
N TYR A 115 -10.53 12.38 17.70
CA TYR A 115 -10.71 13.82 17.85
C TYR A 115 -11.50 14.10 19.11
N THR A 116 -10.91 14.83 20.05
CA THR A 116 -11.56 15.18 21.31
C THR A 116 -11.10 16.55 21.80
N ARG A 117 -11.73 17.07 22.85
CA ARG A 117 -11.30 18.29 23.54
C ARG A 117 -10.15 17.96 24.49
N SER A 118 -9.26 18.92 24.70
CA SER A 118 -8.10 18.73 25.57
C SER A 118 -8.45 18.27 27.00
N ALA A 119 -9.57 18.78 27.55
CA ALA A 119 -10.05 18.37 28.87
C ALA A 119 -10.43 16.89 28.92
N VAL A 120 -11.03 16.35 27.85
CA VAL A 120 -11.40 14.92 27.75
C VAL A 120 -10.14 14.07 27.58
N ALA A 121 -9.21 14.52 26.73
CA ALA A 121 -7.92 13.83 26.57
C ALA A 121 -7.13 13.73 27.89
N GLN A 122 -7.16 14.81 28.68
CA GLN A 122 -6.54 14.82 30.00
C GLN A 122 -7.25 13.88 30.97
N ALA A 123 -8.57 13.91 31.02
CA ALA A 123 -9.36 12.98 31.87
C ALA A 123 -9.10 11.51 31.51
N MET A 124 -8.99 11.20 30.23
CA MET A 124 -8.61 9.85 29.78
C MET A 124 -7.20 9.46 30.25
N ALA A 125 -6.27 10.40 30.25
CA ALA A 125 -4.92 10.15 30.78
C ALA A 125 -4.93 9.95 32.31
N ASP A 126 -5.69 10.77 33.05
CA ASP A 126 -5.81 10.69 34.50
C ASP A 126 -6.49 9.37 34.95
N SER A 127 -7.42 8.84 34.15
CA SER A 127 -8.05 7.54 34.38
C SER A 127 -7.25 6.33 33.84
N GLY A 128 -6.07 6.58 33.26
CA GLY A 128 -5.19 5.53 32.75
C GLY A 128 -5.62 4.90 31.42
N LEU A 129 -6.64 5.46 30.75
CA LEU A 129 -7.11 5.07 29.42
C LEU A 129 -6.23 5.63 28.29
N ALA A 130 -5.44 6.65 28.60
CA ALA A 130 -4.47 7.22 27.67
C ALA A 130 -3.15 7.52 28.39
N SER A 131 -2.10 7.68 27.60
CA SER A 131 -0.79 8.19 28.07
C SER A 131 -0.42 9.44 27.27
N MET A 132 0.31 10.38 27.90
CA MET A 132 0.77 11.59 27.25
C MET A 132 2.29 11.57 27.15
N SER A 133 2.82 11.77 25.94
CA SER A 133 4.25 11.88 25.69
C SER A 133 4.50 12.87 24.57
N GLY A 134 5.42 13.81 24.78
CA GLY A 134 5.79 14.81 23.75
C GLY A 134 4.64 15.70 23.28
N GLY A 135 3.61 15.92 24.11
CA GLY A 135 2.42 16.70 23.74
C GLY A 135 1.37 15.91 22.92
N VAL A 136 1.56 14.61 22.76
CA VAL A 136 0.63 13.71 22.05
C VAL A 136 0.01 12.76 23.05
N TYR A 137 -1.31 12.60 23.00
CA TYR A 137 -2.04 11.58 23.76
C TYR A 137 -2.14 10.30 22.93
N THR A 138 -1.78 9.18 23.54
CA THR A 138 -1.95 7.84 22.96
C THR A 138 -2.98 7.08 23.77
N VAL A 139 -4.08 6.71 23.14
CA VAL A 139 -5.18 5.96 23.78
C VAL A 139 -4.87 4.46 23.78
N ASP A 140 -5.03 3.81 24.91
CA ASP A 140 -5.02 2.36 25.04
C ASP A 140 -6.40 1.81 24.69
N ILE A 141 -6.54 1.33 23.45
CA ILE A 141 -7.83 0.84 22.94
C ILE A 141 -8.31 -0.38 23.71
N ALA A 142 -7.41 -1.25 24.18
CA ALA A 142 -7.81 -2.43 24.97
C ALA A 142 -8.46 -1.99 26.28
N LYS A 143 -7.81 -1.10 27.04
CA LYS A 143 -8.37 -0.57 28.30
C LYS A 143 -9.65 0.23 28.07
N LEU A 144 -9.72 1.00 26.98
CA LEU A 144 -10.95 1.72 26.65
C LEU A 144 -12.10 0.75 26.39
N THR A 145 -11.87 -0.34 25.66
CA THR A 145 -12.86 -1.37 25.42
C THR A 145 -13.31 -2.04 26.71
N GLU A 146 -12.37 -2.44 27.57
CA GLU A 146 -12.65 -3.02 28.90
C GLU A 146 -13.49 -2.07 29.76
N ALA A 147 -13.17 -0.79 29.76
CA ALA A 147 -13.92 0.23 30.52
C ALA A 147 -15.36 0.36 30.00
N ILE A 148 -15.56 0.36 28.70
CA ILE A 148 -16.91 0.41 28.06
C ILE A 148 -17.70 -0.87 28.42
N GLU A 149 -17.08 -2.04 28.34
CA GLU A 149 -17.70 -3.32 28.72
C GLU A 149 -18.06 -3.38 30.20
N ALA A 150 -17.27 -2.75 31.07
CA ALA A 150 -17.55 -2.57 32.50
C ALA A 150 -18.65 -1.54 32.78
N GLY A 151 -19.19 -0.87 31.77
CA GLY A 151 -20.27 0.11 31.89
C GLY A 151 -19.82 1.52 32.24
N MET A 152 -18.53 1.83 32.07
CA MET A 152 -18.03 3.21 32.23
C MET A 152 -18.69 4.14 31.23
N THR A 153 -19.07 5.33 31.67
CA THR A 153 -19.68 6.36 30.85
C THR A 153 -18.81 7.62 30.81
N TRP A 154 -19.13 8.55 29.93
CA TRP A 154 -18.44 9.84 29.84
C TRP A 154 -18.70 10.76 31.06
N ALA A 155 -19.56 10.36 31.98
CA ALA A 155 -19.85 11.07 33.23
C ALA A 155 -18.98 10.59 34.40
N ASP A 156 -18.31 9.47 34.24
CA ASP A 156 -17.43 8.86 35.24
C ASP A 156 -15.98 9.37 35.06
#